data_fc5e244ebfd4ee1ee4b9f769ef0428fc
#
_entry.id   fc5e244ebfd4ee1ee4b9f769ef0428fc
#
_cell.length_a   1.000
_cell.length_b   1.000
_cell.length_c   1.000
_cell.angle_alpha   90.00
_cell.angle_beta   90.00
_cell.angle_gamma   90.00
#
_symmetry.space_group_name_H-M   'P 1'
#
loop_
_entity.id
_entity.type
_entity.pdbx_description
1 polymer ?
#
loop_
_entity_poly.entity_id
_entity_poly.type
_entity_poly.pdbx_seq_one_letter_code
_entity_poly.pdbx_strand_id
1 'polypeptide(L)'
;ADRAAAIDRLQHAFSQTRVAGLINNLDFLARLTQCPAFKNAALDTGLIARESATLQPMVTPLPTAVVALCTWAFLHTESHRRQQQAQRSTDRYSPWARVHGWRLNATAQQDLSFVCAELETHIRVITDTTGQIALHVDNNVLALNGTAEERQAYQVQYGDQTVRGHVIAVHDITDALPAYDWHVFIDAQQWRVRLKLPSLDGSSTSSLGACTAPMPGKIIAIHAAVGEVVNAGAPLMVLEAMKMEHTITAPHAGTVAALHFSVGAVVQEGVALFVLA
;
A
#
# COMPACT_ATOMS: atom_id res chain seq x y z
N ALA A 1 18.43 -36.36 21.78
CA ALA A 1 17.76 -35.06 21.60
C ALA A 1 16.69 -34.96 22.69
N ASP A 2 16.76 -33.89 23.47
CA ASP A 2 15.76 -33.58 24.50
C ASP A 2 14.70 -32.62 23.93
N ARG A 3 13.68 -32.29 24.76
CA ARG A 3 12.59 -31.40 24.38
C ARG A 3 13.10 -29.99 24.04
N ALA A 4 14.06 -29.50 24.81
CA ALA A 4 14.61 -28.14 24.59
C ALA A 4 15.29 -28.07 23.24
N ALA A 5 16.18 -29.00 22.90
CA ALA A 5 16.81 -29.04 21.61
C ALA A 5 15.83 -29.23 20.44
N ALA A 6 14.71 -29.93 20.64
CA ALA A 6 13.66 -30.05 19.62
C ALA A 6 12.93 -28.73 19.39
N ILE A 7 12.63 -27.96 20.46
CA ILE A 7 12.01 -26.64 20.36
C ILE A 7 12.96 -25.67 19.66
N ASP A 8 14.25 -25.66 19.98
CA ASP A 8 15.23 -24.80 19.36
C ASP A 8 15.35 -25.07 17.85
N ARG A 9 15.37 -26.34 17.45
CA ARG A 9 15.35 -26.73 16.02
C ARG A 9 14.07 -26.27 15.32
N LEU A 10 12.92 -26.37 15.99
CA LEU A 10 11.66 -25.95 15.45
C LEU A 10 11.60 -24.43 15.27
N GLN A 11 12.08 -23.66 16.26
CA GLN A 11 12.21 -22.20 16.15
C GLN A 11 13.12 -21.79 14.99
N HIS A 12 14.26 -22.48 14.86
CA HIS A 12 15.17 -22.26 13.73
C HIS A 12 14.51 -22.59 12.38
N ALA A 13 13.75 -23.69 12.30
CA ALA A 13 13.00 -24.03 11.10
C ALA A 13 11.95 -22.94 10.74
N PHE A 14 11.20 -22.43 11.73
CA PHE A 14 10.25 -21.33 11.49
C PHE A 14 10.95 -20.06 11.00
N SER A 15 12.12 -19.71 11.54
CA SER A 15 12.86 -18.52 11.09
C SER A 15 13.33 -18.61 9.64
N GLN A 16 13.45 -19.82 9.10
CA GLN A 16 13.88 -20.07 7.72
C GLN A 16 12.72 -20.36 6.76
N THR A 17 11.52 -20.67 7.29
CA THR A 17 10.36 -20.99 6.48
C THR A 17 9.66 -19.72 6.02
N ARG A 18 9.45 -19.57 4.73
CA ARG A 18 8.76 -18.43 4.12
C ARG A 18 7.64 -18.94 3.24
N VAL A 19 6.42 -18.50 3.53
CA VAL A 19 5.23 -18.83 2.75
C VAL A 19 4.55 -17.53 2.34
N ALA A 20 4.54 -17.24 1.06
CA ALA A 20 3.88 -16.08 0.48
C ALA A 20 2.70 -16.51 -0.39
N GLY A 21 1.66 -15.66 -0.50
CA GLY A 21 0.48 -15.90 -1.34
C GLY A 21 -0.59 -16.77 -0.69
N LEU A 22 -0.32 -17.39 0.46
CA LEU A 22 -1.28 -18.20 1.20
C LEU A 22 -1.42 -17.70 2.64
N ILE A 23 -2.63 -17.80 3.16
CA ILE A 23 -2.87 -17.57 4.60
C ILE A 23 -2.31 -18.77 5.36
N ASN A 24 -1.43 -18.50 6.31
CA ASN A 24 -0.79 -19.52 7.13
C ASN A 24 -0.73 -19.07 8.60
N ASN A 25 -0.39 -20.01 9.50
CA ASN A 25 -0.28 -19.78 10.93
C ASN A 25 1.16 -19.90 11.46
N LEU A 26 2.17 -19.75 10.60
CA LEU A 26 3.59 -19.91 10.99
C LEU A 26 3.99 -18.94 12.10
N ASP A 27 3.54 -17.69 12.02
CA ASP A 27 3.82 -16.66 13.03
C ASP A 27 3.22 -17.03 14.40
N PHE A 28 1.99 -17.55 14.43
CA PHE A 28 1.37 -18.07 15.64
C PHE A 28 2.16 -19.26 16.21
N LEU A 29 2.58 -20.21 15.38
CA LEU A 29 3.36 -21.37 15.80
C LEU A 29 4.74 -20.95 16.31
N ALA A 30 5.39 -19.98 15.67
CA ALA A 30 6.66 -19.45 16.16
C ALA A 30 6.54 -18.82 17.55
N ARG A 31 5.48 -18.03 17.81
CA ARG A 31 5.20 -17.47 19.14
C ARG A 31 4.85 -18.56 20.15
N LEU A 32 4.07 -19.55 19.76
CA LEU A 32 3.73 -20.68 20.65
C LEU A 32 4.98 -21.41 21.14
N THR A 33 5.96 -21.66 20.27
CA THR A 33 7.23 -22.30 20.68
C THR A 33 8.08 -21.43 21.59
N GLN A 34 7.87 -20.13 21.63
CA GLN A 34 8.55 -19.20 22.55
C GLN A 34 7.84 -19.08 23.88
N CYS A 35 6.55 -19.44 23.96
CA CYS A 35 5.72 -19.35 25.16
C CYS A 35 6.30 -20.20 26.29
N PRO A 36 6.50 -19.64 27.52
CA PRO A 36 7.04 -20.39 28.65
C PRO A 36 6.22 -21.62 29.01
N ALA A 37 4.89 -21.55 28.97
CA ALA A 37 4.02 -22.67 29.25
C ALA A 37 4.25 -23.85 28.27
N PHE A 38 4.47 -23.53 26.97
CA PHE A 38 4.80 -24.53 25.97
C PHE A 38 6.20 -25.13 26.22
N LYS A 39 7.19 -24.31 26.54
CA LYS A 39 8.57 -24.77 26.83
C LYS A 39 8.60 -25.71 28.04
N ASN A 40 7.83 -25.40 29.09
CA ASN A 40 7.77 -26.15 30.34
C ASN A 40 6.78 -27.32 30.28
N ALA A 41 6.21 -27.64 29.12
CA ALA A 41 5.23 -28.71 28.93
C ALA A 41 3.95 -28.57 29.78
N ALA A 42 3.61 -27.36 30.23
CA ALA A 42 2.35 -27.05 30.93
C ALA A 42 1.22 -26.91 29.92
N LEU A 43 0.85 -28.04 29.29
CA LEU A 43 -0.08 -28.08 28.15
C LEU A 43 -1.44 -28.55 28.60
N ASP A 44 -2.45 -27.74 28.38
CA ASP A 44 -3.86 -28.06 28.56
C ASP A 44 -4.72 -27.43 27.47
N THR A 45 -5.99 -27.77 27.39
CA THR A 45 -6.92 -27.23 26.38
C THR A 45 -7.20 -25.74 26.54
N GLY A 46 -6.88 -25.13 27.68
CA GLY A 46 -7.02 -23.70 27.97
C GLY A 46 -5.78 -22.87 27.66
N LEU A 47 -4.66 -23.48 27.21
CA LEU A 47 -3.40 -22.79 26.97
C LEU A 47 -3.56 -21.59 26.04
N ILE A 48 -4.21 -21.78 24.91
CA ILE A 48 -4.36 -20.73 23.88
C ILE A 48 -5.19 -19.56 24.43
N ALA A 49 -6.27 -19.84 25.17
CA ALA A 49 -7.10 -18.80 25.75
C ALA A 49 -6.35 -18.02 26.85
N ARG A 50 -5.59 -18.71 27.69
CA ARG A 50 -4.79 -18.13 28.78
C ARG A 50 -3.64 -17.25 28.25
N GLU A 51 -2.97 -17.69 27.21
CA GLU A 51 -1.82 -17.00 26.60
C GLU A 51 -2.19 -16.15 25.38
N SER A 52 -3.48 -15.87 25.19
CA SER A 52 -3.99 -15.18 24.00
C SER A 52 -3.33 -13.83 23.74
N ALA A 53 -3.03 -13.06 24.80
CA ALA A 53 -2.35 -11.77 24.68
C ALA A 53 -0.93 -11.89 24.10
N THR A 54 -0.24 -13.01 24.36
CA THR A 54 1.12 -13.25 23.82
C THR A 54 1.08 -13.92 22.46
N LEU A 55 0.08 -14.73 22.19
CA LEU A 55 -0.03 -15.53 20.97
C LEU A 55 -0.68 -14.76 19.81
N GLN A 56 -1.58 -13.82 20.10
CA GLN A 56 -2.20 -12.99 19.06
C GLN A 56 -1.28 -11.85 18.65
N PRO A 57 -1.18 -11.53 17.35
CA PRO A 57 -0.43 -10.38 16.90
C PRO A 57 -1.12 -9.10 17.38
N MET A 58 -0.39 -8.25 18.07
CA MET A 58 -0.85 -6.88 18.28
C MET A 58 -0.80 -6.13 16.95
N VAL A 59 -1.87 -5.42 16.62
CA VAL A 59 -1.87 -4.48 15.50
C VAL A 59 -1.02 -3.29 15.92
N THR A 60 0.22 -3.25 15.45
CA THR A 60 1.18 -2.19 15.74
C THR A 60 1.57 -1.49 14.44
N PRO A 61 1.97 -0.22 14.49
CA PRO A 61 2.59 0.44 13.34
C PRO A 61 3.75 -0.39 12.80
N LEU A 62 4.01 -0.26 11.49
CA LEU A 62 5.11 -0.98 10.86
C LEU A 62 6.45 -0.62 11.52
N PRO A 63 7.26 -1.60 11.94
CA PRO A 63 8.61 -1.33 12.41
C PRO A 63 9.43 -0.59 11.35
N THR A 64 10.27 0.36 11.77
CA THR A 64 11.12 1.14 10.84
C THR A 64 11.99 0.24 9.95
N ALA A 65 12.45 -0.90 10.48
CA ALA A 65 13.18 -1.91 9.71
C ALA A 65 12.38 -2.45 8.52
N VAL A 66 11.08 -2.74 8.73
CA VAL A 66 10.18 -3.22 7.67
C VAL A 66 9.94 -2.11 6.63
N VAL A 67 9.71 -0.88 7.10
CA VAL A 67 9.54 0.30 6.23
C VAL A 67 10.77 0.53 5.36
N ALA A 68 11.97 0.50 5.95
CA ALA A 68 13.24 0.66 5.24
C ALA A 68 13.43 -0.44 4.17
N LEU A 69 13.13 -1.69 4.55
CA LEU A 69 13.25 -2.85 3.64
C LEU A 69 12.26 -2.74 2.47
N CYS A 70 11.01 -2.40 2.72
CA CYS A 70 9.99 -2.19 1.69
C CYS A 70 10.37 -1.04 0.76
N THR A 71 10.84 0.07 1.32
CA THR A 71 11.25 1.23 0.54
C THR A 71 12.40 0.88 -0.40
N TRP A 72 13.43 0.21 0.13
CA TRP A 72 14.57 -0.20 -0.69
C TRP A 72 14.17 -1.19 -1.79
N ALA A 73 13.36 -2.20 -1.45
CA ALA A 73 12.86 -3.18 -2.41
C ALA A 73 12.05 -2.52 -3.52
N PHE A 74 11.20 -1.53 -3.19
CA PHE A 74 10.46 -0.73 -4.16
C PHE A 74 11.39 0.03 -5.09
N LEU A 75 12.32 0.82 -4.56
CA LEU A 75 13.24 1.63 -5.35
C LEU A 75 14.11 0.75 -6.27
N HIS A 76 14.60 -0.36 -5.74
CA HIS A 76 15.40 -1.31 -6.51
C HIS A 76 14.58 -1.94 -7.66
N THR A 77 13.39 -2.44 -7.37
CA THR A 77 12.51 -3.08 -8.36
C THR A 77 12.08 -2.09 -9.45
N GLU A 78 11.70 -0.86 -9.06
CA GLU A 78 11.32 0.18 -10.01
C GLU A 78 12.50 0.65 -10.87
N SER A 79 13.68 0.78 -10.29
CA SER A 79 14.90 1.09 -11.03
C SER A 79 15.18 0.03 -12.09
N HIS A 80 15.12 -1.23 -11.70
CA HIS A 80 15.38 -2.36 -12.60
C HIS A 80 14.32 -2.45 -13.71
N ARG A 81 13.04 -2.28 -13.37
CA ARG A 81 11.93 -2.28 -14.34
C ARG A 81 12.11 -1.18 -15.40
N ARG A 82 12.42 0.04 -14.97
CA ARG A 82 12.63 1.18 -15.88
C ARG A 82 13.88 1.01 -16.72
N GLN A 83 14.95 0.46 -16.16
CA GLN A 83 16.16 0.16 -16.92
C GLN A 83 15.88 -0.87 -18.03
N GLN A 84 15.14 -1.93 -17.74
CA GLN A 84 14.70 -2.89 -18.75
C GLN A 84 13.81 -2.26 -19.81
N GLN A 85 12.90 -1.38 -19.41
CA GLN A 85 12.02 -0.67 -20.35
C GLN A 85 12.81 0.27 -21.24
N ALA A 86 13.80 1.01 -20.69
CA ALA A 86 14.68 1.86 -21.46
C ALA A 86 15.51 1.07 -22.49
N GLN A 87 15.99 -0.12 -22.14
CA GLN A 87 16.72 -0.99 -23.07
C GLN A 87 15.86 -1.47 -24.25
N ARG A 88 14.55 -1.61 -24.04
CA ARG A 88 13.57 -2.00 -25.09
C ARG A 88 13.07 -0.82 -25.91
N SER A 89 13.27 0.40 -25.45
CA SER A 89 12.86 1.63 -26.13
C SER A 89 13.85 2.02 -27.22
N THR A 90 13.35 2.67 -28.27
CA THR A 90 14.18 3.33 -29.30
C THR A 90 14.94 4.53 -28.71
N ASP A 91 14.44 5.14 -27.67
CA ASP A 91 15.07 6.24 -26.91
C ASP A 91 15.67 5.73 -25.60
N ARG A 92 16.85 5.11 -25.71
CA ARG A 92 17.58 4.52 -24.55
C ARG A 92 18.11 5.56 -23.58
N TYR A 93 18.28 6.80 -24.01
CA TYR A 93 18.88 7.88 -23.23
C TYR A 93 17.84 8.90 -22.72
N SER A 94 16.56 8.57 -22.84
CA SER A 94 15.49 9.41 -22.33
C SER A 94 15.67 9.74 -20.85
N PRO A 95 15.67 11.02 -20.47
CA PRO A 95 15.72 11.40 -19.05
C PRO A 95 14.53 10.87 -18.26
N TRP A 96 13.42 10.55 -18.91
CA TRP A 96 12.23 9.94 -18.30
C TRP A 96 12.42 8.47 -17.90
N ALA A 97 13.47 7.82 -18.38
CA ALA A 97 13.81 6.46 -17.98
C ALA A 97 14.46 6.37 -16.58
N ARG A 98 14.80 7.52 -15.97
CA ARG A 98 15.41 7.56 -14.63
C ARG A 98 14.36 7.59 -13.52
N VAL A 99 14.56 6.80 -12.46
CA VAL A 99 13.62 6.63 -11.32
C VAL A 99 13.95 7.59 -10.18
N HIS A 100 14.42 8.79 -10.43
CA HIS A 100 14.93 9.62 -9.35
C HIS A 100 13.90 10.60 -8.76
N GLY A 101 12.62 10.54 -9.17
CA GLY A 101 11.64 11.54 -8.74
C GLY A 101 12.12 12.98 -9.08
N TRP A 102 12.92 13.12 -10.14
CA TRP A 102 13.56 14.37 -10.51
C TRP A 102 12.56 15.52 -10.63
N ARG A 103 12.91 16.64 -10.05
CA ARG A 103 12.14 17.89 -10.11
C ARG A 103 13.04 19.01 -10.57
N LEU A 104 12.50 19.92 -11.39
CA LEU A 104 13.23 21.10 -11.84
C LEU A 104 13.50 22.02 -10.64
N ASN A 105 14.79 22.34 -10.40
CA ASN A 105 15.26 23.20 -9.30
C ASN A 105 14.83 22.75 -7.89
N ALA A 106 14.56 21.45 -7.70
CA ALA A 106 14.21 20.88 -6.40
C ALA A 106 14.88 19.50 -6.24
N THR A 107 15.06 19.08 -4.99
CA THR A 107 15.53 17.74 -4.63
C THR A 107 14.52 16.70 -5.11
N ALA A 108 15.01 15.57 -5.60
CA ALA A 108 14.17 14.46 -5.99
C ALA A 108 13.44 13.92 -4.76
N GLN A 109 12.12 13.96 -4.78
CA GLN A 109 11.27 13.59 -3.66
C GLN A 109 10.14 12.69 -4.11
N GLN A 110 9.87 11.64 -3.34
CA GLN A 110 8.79 10.71 -3.56
C GLN A 110 8.08 10.40 -2.24
N ASP A 111 6.77 10.61 -2.20
CA ASP A 111 5.94 10.24 -1.06
C ASP A 111 5.35 8.84 -1.32
N LEU A 112 5.45 7.96 -0.34
CA LEU A 112 4.95 6.60 -0.37
C LEU A 112 4.08 6.35 0.85
N SER A 113 3.05 5.52 0.71
CA SER A 113 2.19 5.09 1.80
C SER A 113 2.13 3.58 1.84
N PHE A 114 2.54 2.99 2.95
CA PHE A 114 2.45 1.56 3.20
C PHE A 114 1.27 1.25 4.11
N VAL A 115 0.49 0.25 3.76
CA VAL A 115 -0.65 -0.23 4.54
C VAL A 115 -0.35 -1.64 5.06
N CYS A 116 -0.48 -1.82 6.37
CA CYS A 116 -0.37 -3.12 7.02
C CYS A 116 -1.49 -3.24 8.06
N ALA A 117 -2.32 -4.28 7.97
CA ALA A 117 -3.43 -4.52 8.90
C ALA A 117 -4.29 -3.26 9.16
N GLU A 118 -4.65 -2.53 8.10
CA GLU A 118 -5.45 -1.28 8.10
C GLU A 118 -4.73 -0.03 8.64
N LEU A 119 -3.52 -0.17 9.19
CA LEU A 119 -2.70 0.98 9.56
C LEU A 119 -1.89 1.49 8.37
N GLU A 120 -1.97 2.78 8.13
CA GLU A 120 -1.23 3.46 7.06
C GLU A 120 0.01 4.16 7.64
N THR A 121 1.16 3.92 7.02
CA THR A 121 2.43 4.56 7.36
C THR A 121 2.88 5.40 6.17
N HIS A 122 2.91 6.72 6.37
CA HIS A 122 3.38 7.66 5.35
C HIS A 122 4.88 7.87 5.48
N ILE A 123 5.56 7.83 4.35
CA ILE A 123 6.99 8.07 4.28
C ILE A 123 7.32 9.00 3.13
N ARG A 124 8.42 9.70 3.26
CA ARG A 124 9.00 10.51 2.19
C ARG A 124 10.43 10.07 1.92
N VAL A 125 10.69 9.78 0.66
CA VAL A 125 12.02 9.42 0.18
C VAL A 125 12.60 10.62 -0.54
N ILE A 126 13.77 11.07 -0.11
CA ILE A 126 14.50 12.16 -0.73
C ILE A 126 15.81 11.61 -1.29
N THR A 127 16.04 11.85 -2.57
CA THR A 127 17.33 11.51 -3.19
C THR A 127 18.07 12.80 -3.52
N ASP A 128 19.29 12.93 -3.02
CA ASP A 128 20.12 14.10 -3.28
C ASP A 128 20.79 14.05 -4.66
N THR A 129 21.54 15.09 -4.99
CA THR A 129 22.25 15.19 -6.27
C THR A 129 23.39 14.19 -6.42
N THR A 130 23.87 13.60 -5.32
CA THR A 130 24.90 12.55 -5.30
C THR A 130 24.32 11.15 -5.41
N GLY A 131 22.98 11.01 -5.34
CA GLY A 131 22.28 9.73 -5.37
C GLY A 131 22.10 9.12 -3.98
N GLN A 132 22.44 9.83 -2.89
CA GLN A 132 22.17 9.36 -1.55
C GLN A 132 20.67 9.46 -1.23
N ILE A 133 20.16 8.45 -0.58
CA ILE A 133 18.74 8.34 -0.25
C ILE A 133 18.54 8.61 1.23
N ALA A 134 17.64 9.52 1.54
CA ALA A 134 17.15 9.79 2.90
C ALA A 134 15.69 9.35 3.01
N LEU A 135 15.38 8.57 4.04
CA LEU A 135 14.05 8.10 4.39
C LEU A 135 13.51 8.95 5.55
N HIS A 136 12.43 9.66 5.30
CA HIS A 136 11.70 10.40 6.31
C HIS A 136 10.51 9.55 6.77
N VAL A 137 10.53 9.14 8.02
CA VAL A 137 9.46 8.38 8.68
C VAL A 137 9.11 9.12 9.96
N ASP A 138 7.87 9.53 10.11
CA ASP A 138 7.41 10.38 11.20
C ASP A 138 8.30 11.65 11.33
N ASN A 139 8.97 11.83 12.45
CA ASN A 139 9.89 12.94 12.70
C ASN A 139 11.37 12.56 12.50
N ASN A 140 11.67 11.35 12.03
CA ASN A 140 13.03 10.86 11.88
C ASN A 140 13.47 10.93 10.41
N VAL A 141 14.74 11.31 10.22
CA VAL A 141 15.41 11.28 8.91
C VAL A 141 16.55 10.28 9.00
N LEU A 142 16.48 9.23 8.19
CA LEU A 142 17.41 8.12 8.21
C LEU A 142 18.09 7.99 6.84
N ALA A 143 19.40 7.93 6.81
CA ALA A 143 20.10 7.56 5.59
C ALA A 143 19.72 6.12 5.21
N LEU A 144 19.40 5.89 3.91
CA LEU A 144 18.99 4.58 3.41
C LEU A 144 19.97 4.12 2.35
N ASN A 145 20.53 2.94 2.55
CA ASN A 145 21.38 2.26 1.58
C ASN A 145 21.13 0.75 1.65
N GLY A 146 21.44 0.02 0.58
CA GLY A 146 21.24 -1.41 0.62
C GLY A 146 21.77 -2.12 -0.61
N THR A 147 21.66 -3.44 -0.56
CA THR A 147 22.00 -4.35 -1.63
C THR A 147 20.89 -5.36 -1.83
N ALA A 148 20.65 -5.72 -3.08
CA ALA A 148 19.79 -6.84 -3.42
C ALA A 148 20.64 -8.11 -3.48
N GLU A 149 20.15 -9.17 -2.86
CA GLU A 149 20.73 -10.50 -2.90
C GLU A 149 19.86 -11.41 -3.76
N GLU A 150 20.28 -12.67 -3.91
CA GLU A 150 19.46 -13.66 -4.61
C GLU A 150 18.13 -13.94 -3.91
N ARG A 151 17.13 -14.40 -4.67
CA ARG A 151 15.81 -14.83 -4.16
C ARG A 151 15.03 -13.74 -3.42
N GLN A 152 15.07 -12.49 -3.92
CA GLN A 152 14.34 -11.35 -3.32
C GLN A 152 14.72 -11.08 -1.87
N ALA A 153 15.95 -11.40 -1.50
CA ALA A 153 16.56 -10.99 -0.25
C ALA A 153 17.22 -9.62 -0.42
N TYR A 154 17.15 -8.82 0.63
CA TYR A 154 17.73 -7.49 0.68
C TYR A 154 18.46 -7.32 2.01
N GLN A 155 19.62 -6.67 1.95
CA GLN A 155 20.29 -6.15 3.13
C GLN A 155 20.24 -4.64 3.05
N VAL A 156 19.62 -4.00 4.04
CA VAL A 156 19.36 -2.56 4.05
C VAL A 156 19.93 -1.94 5.32
N GLN A 157 20.70 -0.89 5.13
CA GLN A 157 21.17 -0.02 6.19
C GLN A 157 20.26 1.20 6.27
N TYR A 158 19.76 1.52 7.46
CA TYR A 158 18.93 2.69 7.75
C TYR A 158 19.44 3.38 9.03
N GLY A 159 20.00 4.58 8.87
CA GLY A 159 20.78 5.21 9.93
C GLY A 159 21.98 4.31 10.32
N ASP A 160 22.09 4.03 11.61
CA ASP A 160 23.18 3.18 12.17
C ASP A 160 22.79 1.69 12.26
N GLN A 161 21.58 1.32 11.81
CA GLN A 161 21.07 -0.04 11.89
C GLN A 161 21.12 -0.73 10.53
N THR A 162 21.28 -2.06 10.56
CA THR A 162 21.21 -2.90 9.36
C THR A 162 20.15 -3.98 9.57
N VAL A 163 19.31 -4.18 8.56
CA VAL A 163 18.33 -5.25 8.52
C VAL A 163 18.56 -6.11 7.28
N ARG A 164 18.39 -7.41 7.44
CA ARG A 164 18.34 -8.38 6.35
C ARG A 164 16.99 -9.05 6.33
N GLY A 165 16.36 -9.10 5.18
CA GLY A 165 15.05 -9.71 5.04
C GLY A 165 14.68 -10.02 3.61
N HIS A 166 13.52 -10.60 3.42
CA HIS A 166 12.97 -10.94 2.10
C HIS A 166 11.72 -10.13 1.88
N VAL A 167 11.57 -9.59 0.67
CA VAL A 167 10.36 -8.89 0.22
C VAL A 167 9.85 -9.61 -1.02
N ILE A 168 8.81 -10.42 -0.85
CA ILE A 168 8.23 -11.26 -1.90
C ILE A 168 6.97 -10.60 -2.39
N ALA A 169 6.96 -10.16 -3.65
CA ALA A 169 5.78 -9.62 -4.31
C ALA A 169 4.79 -10.76 -4.61
N VAL A 170 3.54 -10.58 -4.21
CA VAL A 170 2.44 -11.47 -4.59
C VAL A 170 1.69 -10.79 -5.72
N HIS A 171 1.68 -11.43 -6.89
CA HIS A 171 0.95 -10.95 -8.05
C HIS A 171 -0.41 -11.65 -8.06
N ASP A 172 -1.47 -10.87 -8.07
CA ASP A 172 -2.77 -11.40 -8.44
C ASP A 172 -2.80 -11.52 -9.97
N ILE A 173 -3.14 -12.70 -10.47
CA ILE A 173 -3.11 -13.02 -11.92
C ILE A 173 -4.12 -12.15 -12.71
N THR A 174 -5.04 -11.50 -11.99
CA THR A 174 -6.10 -10.69 -12.56
C THR A 174 -5.76 -9.21 -12.73
N ASP A 175 -4.70 -8.72 -12.08
CA ASP A 175 -4.34 -7.30 -12.11
C ASP A 175 -3.34 -6.96 -13.22
N ALA A 176 -3.75 -6.07 -14.13
CA ALA A 176 -2.90 -5.52 -15.20
C ALA A 176 -1.80 -4.56 -14.67
N LEU A 177 -1.86 -4.15 -13.42
CA LEU A 177 -0.87 -3.30 -12.76
C LEU A 177 0.04 -4.11 -11.83
N PRO A 178 1.31 -3.71 -11.65
CA PRO A 178 2.19 -4.39 -10.72
C PRO A 178 1.58 -4.31 -9.31
N ALA A 179 1.15 -5.46 -8.79
CA ALA A 179 0.66 -5.56 -7.43
C ALA A 179 1.82 -5.27 -6.46
N TYR A 180 1.74 -4.16 -5.77
CA TYR A 180 2.65 -3.85 -4.67
C TYR A 180 2.09 -4.40 -3.35
N ASP A 181 1.66 -5.66 -3.37
CA ASP A 181 1.28 -6.44 -2.19
C ASP A 181 2.46 -7.37 -1.87
N TRP A 182 3.09 -7.16 -0.74
CA TRP A 182 4.33 -7.83 -0.37
C TRP A 182 4.17 -8.63 0.90
N HIS A 183 4.76 -9.82 0.90
CA HIS A 183 5.08 -10.55 2.11
C HIS A 183 6.53 -10.23 2.49
N VAL A 184 6.70 -9.59 3.63
CA VAL A 184 8.00 -9.19 4.18
C VAL A 184 8.36 -10.12 5.30
N PHE A 185 9.57 -10.67 5.25
CA PHE A 185 10.09 -11.60 6.24
C PHE A 185 11.39 -11.06 6.81
N ILE A 186 11.40 -10.87 8.13
CA ILE A 186 12.61 -10.55 8.89
C ILE A 186 12.66 -11.58 10.02
N ASP A 187 13.71 -12.39 10.07
CA ASP A 187 13.83 -13.51 11.00
C ASP A 187 12.59 -14.43 10.95
N ALA A 188 11.94 -14.66 12.10
CA ALA A 188 10.73 -15.47 12.20
C ALA A 188 9.43 -14.67 12.09
N GLN A 189 9.50 -13.37 11.80
CA GLN A 189 8.33 -12.50 11.72
C GLN A 189 7.94 -12.24 10.27
N GLN A 190 6.64 -12.14 10.04
CA GLN A 190 6.05 -11.88 8.73
C GLN A 190 5.10 -10.70 8.79
N TRP A 191 5.17 -9.83 7.77
CA TRP A 191 4.22 -8.74 7.56
C TRP A 191 3.66 -8.83 6.15
N ARG A 192 2.38 -8.51 6.01
CA ARG A 192 1.76 -8.27 4.72
C ARG A 192 1.65 -6.76 4.54
N VAL A 193 2.40 -6.23 3.60
CA VAL A 193 2.51 -4.79 3.36
C VAL A 193 2.04 -4.48 1.95
N ARG A 194 1.10 -3.56 1.83
CA ARG A 194 0.64 -3.05 0.53
C ARG A 194 1.11 -1.62 0.34
N LEU A 195 1.71 -1.31 -0.80
CA LEU A 195 1.97 0.06 -1.21
C LEU A 195 0.70 0.65 -1.79
N LYS A 196 0.21 1.73 -1.18
CA LYS A 196 -0.91 2.50 -1.68
C LYS A 196 -0.38 3.46 -2.76
N LEU A 197 -0.67 3.15 -4.00
CA LEU A 197 -0.38 4.07 -5.09
C LEU A 197 -1.38 5.22 -5.07
N PRO A 198 -0.97 6.46 -5.44
CA PRO A 198 -1.92 7.53 -5.71
C PRO A 198 -2.88 7.05 -6.79
N SER A 199 -4.17 7.00 -6.50
CA SER A 199 -5.17 6.72 -7.52
C SER A 199 -5.09 7.83 -8.56
N LEU A 200 -4.81 7.49 -9.82
CA LEU A 200 -4.89 8.41 -10.95
C LEU A 200 -6.37 8.78 -11.25
N ASP A 201 -7.27 7.94 -10.81
CA ASP A 201 -8.68 8.28 -10.72
C ASP A 201 -8.83 9.29 -9.59
N GLY A 202 -9.22 10.52 -9.93
CA GLY A 202 -9.51 11.60 -8.98
C GLY A 202 -10.68 11.31 -8.01
N SER A 203 -11.02 10.05 -7.82
CA SER A 203 -11.87 9.55 -6.77
C SER A 203 -11.05 9.40 -5.49
N SER A 204 -10.75 10.52 -4.82
CA SER A 204 -10.61 10.50 -3.38
C SER A 204 -11.78 9.68 -2.83
N THR A 205 -11.47 8.54 -2.22
CA THR A 205 -12.42 7.76 -1.39
C THR A 205 -12.73 8.54 -0.11
N SER A 206 -13.17 9.77 -0.27
CA SER A 206 -13.76 10.58 0.80
C SER A 206 -15.22 10.77 0.45
N SER A 207 -16.02 10.05 1.17
CA SER A 207 -17.49 9.95 1.16
C SER A 207 -18.05 8.86 0.23
N LEU A 208 -18.37 7.73 0.82
CA LEU A 208 -19.36 6.78 0.30
C LEU A 208 -20.56 7.61 -0.23
N GLY A 209 -20.73 7.64 -1.55
CA GLY A 209 -21.92 8.16 -2.18
C GLY A 209 -21.91 9.60 -2.73
N ALA A 210 -20.86 10.40 -2.57
CA ALA A 210 -20.85 11.75 -3.16
C ALA A 210 -20.18 11.77 -4.55
N CYS A 211 -20.92 12.14 -5.59
CA CYS A 211 -20.37 12.44 -6.90
C CYS A 211 -20.02 13.92 -7.02
N THR A 212 -18.77 14.19 -7.43
CA THR A 212 -18.24 15.55 -7.54
C THR A 212 -18.11 16.00 -9.00
N ALA A 213 -18.09 17.32 -9.22
CA ALA A 213 -17.85 17.88 -10.54
C ALA A 213 -16.39 17.63 -10.98
N PRO A 214 -16.15 16.99 -12.15
CA PRO A 214 -14.80 16.70 -12.64
C PRO A 214 -14.07 17.95 -13.16
N MET A 215 -14.80 19.02 -13.43
CA MET A 215 -14.27 20.29 -13.92
C MET A 215 -15.26 21.43 -13.64
N PRO A 216 -14.83 22.69 -13.68
CA PRO A 216 -15.76 23.81 -13.53
C PRO A 216 -16.68 23.92 -14.76
N GLY A 217 -17.99 24.11 -14.52
CA GLY A 217 -18.96 24.15 -15.60
C GLY A 217 -20.36 24.57 -15.14
N LYS A 218 -21.33 24.54 -16.06
CA LYS A 218 -22.73 24.85 -15.81
C LYS A 218 -23.60 23.61 -15.95
N ILE A 219 -24.50 23.39 -15.02
CA ILE A 219 -25.47 22.28 -15.08
C ILE A 219 -26.55 22.62 -16.10
N ILE A 220 -26.68 21.79 -17.14
CA ILE A 220 -27.65 22.00 -18.22
C ILE A 220 -28.84 21.04 -18.12
N ALA A 221 -28.67 19.87 -17.52
CA ALA A 221 -29.79 18.93 -17.30
C ALA A 221 -29.58 18.10 -16.03
N ILE A 222 -30.67 17.70 -15.41
CA ILE A 222 -30.73 16.75 -14.30
C ILE A 222 -31.71 15.65 -14.69
N HIS A 223 -31.25 14.39 -14.64
CA HIS A 223 -32.02 13.22 -15.08
C HIS A 223 -32.56 12.39 -13.92
N ALA A 224 -32.09 12.59 -12.70
CA ALA A 224 -32.51 11.83 -11.53
C ALA A 224 -33.13 12.75 -10.47
N ALA A 225 -34.14 12.26 -9.75
CA ALA A 225 -34.80 12.96 -8.66
C ALA A 225 -34.35 12.42 -7.29
N VAL A 226 -34.44 13.26 -6.24
CA VAL A 226 -34.23 12.83 -4.85
C VAL A 226 -35.21 11.72 -4.47
N GLY A 227 -34.70 10.61 -3.94
CA GLY A 227 -35.48 9.41 -3.63
C GLY A 227 -35.54 8.37 -4.76
N GLU A 228 -35.01 8.66 -5.94
CA GLU A 228 -35.02 7.73 -7.06
C GLU A 228 -33.93 6.66 -6.90
N VAL A 229 -34.26 5.40 -7.23
CA VAL A 229 -33.31 4.28 -7.25
C VAL A 229 -32.64 4.22 -8.62
N VAL A 230 -31.34 4.28 -8.65
CA VAL A 230 -30.54 4.29 -9.88
C VAL A 230 -29.57 3.12 -9.91
N ASN A 231 -29.30 2.60 -11.10
CA ASN A 231 -28.29 1.57 -11.33
C ASN A 231 -26.91 2.19 -11.58
N ALA A 232 -25.86 1.39 -11.36
CA ALA A 232 -24.51 1.80 -11.74
C ALA A 232 -24.45 2.19 -13.23
N GLY A 233 -23.82 3.33 -13.54
CA GLY A 233 -23.75 3.88 -14.90
C GLY A 233 -24.98 4.66 -15.38
N ALA A 234 -26.07 4.76 -14.60
CA ALA A 234 -27.23 5.56 -14.97
C ALA A 234 -26.86 7.05 -15.04
N PRO A 235 -27.32 7.78 -16.08
CA PRO A 235 -27.06 9.22 -16.20
C PRO A 235 -27.87 9.99 -15.15
N LEU A 236 -27.20 10.83 -14.37
CA LEU A 236 -27.82 11.59 -13.28
C LEU A 236 -27.88 13.08 -13.58
N MET A 237 -26.85 13.62 -14.22
CA MET A 237 -26.76 15.05 -14.47
C MET A 237 -25.88 15.32 -15.71
N VAL A 238 -26.12 16.44 -16.42
CA VAL A 238 -25.27 16.88 -17.53
C VAL A 238 -24.64 18.22 -17.18
N LEU A 239 -23.31 18.27 -17.26
CA LEU A 239 -22.50 19.43 -17.02
C LEU A 239 -21.95 19.95 -18.35
N GLU A 240 -22.15 21.21 -18.68
CA GLU A 240 -21.51 21.89 -19.80
C GLU A 240 -20.22 22.56 -19.32
N ALA A 241 -19.09 22.19 -19.90
CA ALA A 241 -17.80 22.80 -19.65
C ALA A 241 -17.03 22.96 -20.96
N MET A 242 -16.42 24.11 -21.18
CA MET A 242 -15.63 24.40 -22.39
C MET A 242 -16.35 24.08 -23.73
N LYS A 243 -17.70 24.28 -23.78
CA LYS A 243 -18.56 23.98 -24.93
C LYS A 243 -18.69 22.47 -25.23
N MET A 244 -18.44 21.64 -24.25
CA MET A 244 -18.66 20.19 -24.31
C MET A 244 -19.60 19.77 -23.19
N GLU A 245 -20.45 18.80 -23.49
CA GLU A 245 -21.38 18.23 -22.52
C GLU A 245 -20.75 16.98 -21.87
N HIS A 246 -20.70 16.99 -20.55
CA HIS A 246 -20.24 15.85 -19.74
C HIS A 246 -21.38 15.25 -18.96
N THR A 247 -21.73 14.02 -19.25
CA THR A 247 -22.75 13.29 -18.48
C THR A 247 -22.11 12.70 -17.23
N ILE A 248 -22.63 13.11 -16.08
CA ILE A 248 -22.25 12.53 -14.78
C ILE A 248 -23.15 11.33 -14.51
N THR A 249 -22.54 10.16 -14.31
CA THR A 249 -23.25 8.88 -14.12
C THR A 249 -23.11 8.38 -12.68
N ALA A 250 -24.02 7.51 -12.26
CA ALA A 250 -23.98 6.87 -10.95
C ALA A 250 -22.77 5.90 -10.85
N PRO A 251 -21.88 6.03 -9.86
CA PRO A 251 -20.73 5.14 -9.69
C PRO A 251 -21.12 3.72 -9.25
N HIS A 252 -22.22 3.59 -8.55
CA HIS A 252 -22.80 2.32 -8.09
C HIS A 252 -24.34 2.42 -8.06
N ALA A 253 -25.02 1.29 -7.93
CA ALA A 253 -26.44 1.27 -7.71
C ALA A 253 -26.77 1.82 -6.31
N GLY A 254 -27.81 2.62 -6.17
CA GLY A 254 -28.19 3.24 -4.90
C GLY A 254 -29.40 4.13 -5.06
N THR A 255 -29.79 4.81 -3.98
CA THR A 255 -30.86 5.80 -3.99
C THR A 255 -30.31 7.21 -3.92
N VAL A 256 -30.80 8.14 -4.74
CA VAL A 256 -30.38 9.55 -4.70
C VAL A 256 -30.83 10.18 -3.39
N ALA A 257 -29.94 10.40 -2.45
CA ALA A 257 -30.24 10.96 -1.14
C ALA A 257 -30.39 12.48 -1.18
N ALA A 258 -29.53 13.16 -1.95
CA ALA A 258 -29.58 14.62 -2.08
C ALA A 258 -29.03 15.08 -3.43
N LEU A 259 -29.59 16.17 -3.96
CA LEU A 259 -29.08 16.97 -5.09
C LEU A 259 -28.73 18.35 -4.56
N HIS A 260 -27.47 18.79 -4.77
CA HIS A 260 -26.97 20.04 -4.20
C HIS A 260 -27.14 21.24 -5.12
N PHE A 261 -27.41 21.02 -6.41
CA PHE A 261 -27.50 22.07 -7.40
C PHE A 261 -28.70 21.88 -8.31
N SER A 262 -29.20 22.98 -8.91
CA SER A 262 -30.27 22.98 -9.89
C SER A 262 -29.75 23.25 -11.29
N VAL A 263 -30.59 23.00 -12.29
CA VAL A 263 -30.31 23.35 -13.69
C VAL A 263 -30.02 24.86 -13.81
N GLY A 264 -28.94 25.20 -14.50
CA GLY A 264 -28.46 26.56 -14.66
C GLY A 264 -27.39 27.00 -13.65
N ALA A 265 -27.16 26.24 -12.57
CA ALA A 265 -26.12 26.55 -11.59
C ALA A 265 -24.71 26.35 -12.17
N VAL A 266 -23.78 27.23 -11.77
CA VAL A 266 -22.35 27.11 -12.09
C VAL A 266 -21.65 26.45 -10.92
N VAL A 267 -20.86 25.43 -11.21
CA VAL A 267 -20.13 24.65 -10.22
C VAL A 267 -18.65 24.71 -10.47
N GLN A 268 -17.85 24.57 -9.41
CA GLN A 268 -16.39 24.44 -9.49
C GLN A 268 -15.97 22.98 -9.44
N GLU A 269 -14.78 22.68 -9.90
CA GLU A 269 -14.17 21.34 -9.80
C GLU A 269 -14.15 20.85 -8.34
N GLY A 270 -14.44 19.57 -8.14
CA GLY A 270 -14.39 18.93 -6.84
C GLY A 270 -15.63 19.15 -5.94
N VAL A 271 -16.57 20.02 -6.34
CA VAL A 271 -17.79 20.26 -5.56
C VAL A 271 -18.74 19.06 -5.68
N ALA A 272 -19.31 18.60 -4.52
CA ALA A 272 -20.27 17.53 -4.50
C ALA A 272 -21.56 17.95 -5.22
N LEU A 273 -21.97 17.17 -6.23
CA LEU A 273 -23.17 17.44 -7.04
C LEU A 273 -24.40 16.74 -6.46
N PHE A 274 -24.23 15.50 -6.04
CA PHE A 274 -25.28 14.69 -5.42
C PHE A 274 -24.68 13.62 -4.49
N VAL A 275 -25.54 13.04 -3.66
CA VAL A 275 -25.20 11.96 -2.72
C VAL A 275 -26.09 10.76 -3.03
N LEU A 276 -25.46 9.58 -3.16
CA LEU A 276 -26.15 8.29 -3.22
C LEU A 276 -26.08 7.60 -1.85
N ALA A 277 -27.18 6.99 -1.45
CA ALA A 277 -27.29 6.18 -0.23
C ALA A 277 -27.36 4.69 -0.57
#